data_810ef8e796c80384cd253f71bac470ae
#
_entry.id   810ef8e796c80384cd253f71bac470ae
#
_cell.length_a   1.000
_cell.length_b   1.000
_cell.length_c   1.000
_cell.angle_alpha   90.00
_cell.angle_beta   90.00
_cell.angle_gamma   90.00
#
_symmetry.space_group_name_H-M   'P 1'
#
loop_
_entity.id
_entity.type
_entity.pdbx_description
1 polymer ?
#
loop_
_entity_poly.entity_id
_entity_poly.type
_entity_poly.pdbx_seq_one_letter_code
_entity_poly.pdbx_strand_id
1 'polypeptide(L)'
;MLVCFFKGKAVSSSCIKAQYIKQSVKILAESGFSCIELSGGSEYYPQILEDLLELKEKYNLQFACHNYFPPPKNGDFVINLASLDSAVFERSLEHLHTALEWSYLLGSAHFGFHAGFFLPLHSNELGALELRNKHRIYNKHKAIEQFIKGYQVLHKSAKRLGITLYVENNVVSSAYARKYGTWDLAMLLCLEDLF
;
A
#
# COMPACT_ATOMS: atom_id res chain seq x y z
N MET A 1 10.19 6.91 -5.31
CA MET A 1 10.86 7.97 -4.50
C MET A 1 10.71 7.55 -3.04
N LEU A 2 11.78 7.06 -2.40
CA LEU A 2 11.75 6.72 -0.98
C LEU A 2 11.59 8.03 -0.20
N VAL A 3 10.42 8.27 0.37
CA VAL A 3 10.25 9.35 1.33
C VAL A 3 10.94 8.88 2.62
N CYS A 4 12.03 9.53 2.96
CA CYS A 4 12.87 9.16 4.10
C CYS A 4 12.17 9.57 5.39
N PHE A 5 11.34 8.71 5.96
CA PHE A 5 10.66 8.92 7.25
C PHE A 5 11.58 8.72 8.46
N PHE A 6 12.80 8.27 8.24
CA PHE A 6 13.76 7.94 9.27
C PHE A 6 14.97 8.85 9.22
N LYS A 7 15.56 9.18 10.36
CA LYS A 7 16.91 9.74 10.41
C LYS A 7 17.89 8.61 10.06
N GLY A 8 18.02 8.28 8.77
CA GLY A 8 18.91 7.21 8.34
C GLY A 8 18.44 6.51 7.06
N LYS A 9 19.10 5.40 6.72
CA LYS A 9 18.77 4.57 5.57
C LYS A 9 17.67 3.58 5.97
N ALA A 10 16.51 3.63 5.31
CA ALA A 10 15.46 2.62 5.40
C ALA A 10 15.56 1.65 4.22
N VAL A 11 15.15 0.40 4.44
CA VAL A 11 15.10 -0.64 3.42
C VAL A 11 13.70 -1.26 3.41
N SER A 12 13.17 -1.52 2.22
CA SER A 12 11.87 -2.21 2.12
C SER A 12 12.01 -3.71 2.33
N SER A 13 11.10 -4.30 3.08
CA SER A 13 11.01 -5.75 3.28
C SER A 13 10.83 -6.52 1.97
N SER A 14 10.28 -5.89 0.93
CA SER A 14 10.11 -6.47 -0.40
C SER A 14 11.42 -6.68 -1.18
N CYS A 15 12.55 -6.12 -0.70
CA CYS A 15 13.87 -6.41 -1.26
C CYS A 15 14.31 -7.86 -1.01
N ILE A 16 13.71 -8.54 -0.03
CA ILE A 16 13.98 -9.95 0.29
C ILE A 16 12.79 -10.79 -0.15
N LYS A 17 13.02 -11.74 -1.06
CA LYS A 17 12.00 -12.72 -1.44
C LYS A 17 11.91 -13.80 -0.36
N ALA A 18 10.86 -13.75 0.45
CA ALA A 18 10.57 -14.73 1.48
C ALA A 18 9.06 -14.99 1.55
N GLN A 19 8.67 -16.18 1.96
CA GLN A 19 7.25 -16.53 2.10
C GLN A 19 6.58 -15.69 3.18
N TYR A 20 7.24 -15.51 4.32
CA TYR A 20 6.69 -14.76 5.44
C TYR A 20 7.53 -13.52 5.75
N ILE A 21 6.87 -12.41 6.05
CA ILE A 21 7.52 -11.12 6.28
C ILE A 21 8.56 -11.16 7.43
N LYS A 22 8.32 -11.99 8.46
CA LYS A 22 9.29 -12.19 9.56
C LYS A 22 10.67 -12.63 9.06
N GLN A 23 10.72 -13.44 8.00
CA GLN A 23 11.97 -13.91 7.42
C GLN A 23 12.73 -12.76 6.75
N SER A 24 12.03 -11.93 5.97
CA SER A 24 12.60 -10.75 5.35
C SER A 24 13.14 -9.77 6.38
N VAL A 25 12.33 -9.46 7.40
CA VAL A 25 12.70 -8.56 8.50
C VAL A 25 13.92 -9.07 9.28
N LYS A 26 13.94 -10.36 9.59
CA LYS A 26 15.08 -10.99 10.28
C LYS A 26 16.38 -10.87 9.49
N ILE A 27 16.35 -11.22 8.19
CA ILE A 27 17.51 -11.13 7.29
C ILE A 27 18.03 -9.68 7.23
N LEU A 28 17.13 -8.71 7.09
CA LEU A 28 17.51 -7.30 7.03
C LEU A 28 18.11 -6.81 8.35
N ALA A 29 17.51 -7.18 9.48
CA ALA A 29 18.03 -6.85 10.81
C ALA A 29 19.43 -7.45 11.05
N GLU A 30 19.64 -8.71 10.71
CA GLU A 30 20.94 -9.39 10.80
C GLU A 30 21.98 -8.82 9.82
N SER A 31 21.52 -8.14 8.75
CA SER A 31 22.37 -7.37 7.81
C SER A 31 22.68 -5.94 8.29
N GLY A 32 22.24 -5.58 9.50
CA GLY A 32 22.55 -4.28 10.13
C GLY A 32 21.56 -3.14 9.81
N PHE A 33 20.40 -3.44 9.21
CA PHE A 33 19.35 -2.45 9.01
C PHE A 33 18.47 -2.35 10.25
N SER A 34 18.34 -1.14 10.80
CA SER A 34 17.46 -0.87 11.96
C SER A 34 16.15 -0.18 11.56
N CYS A 35 16.05 0.33 10.33
CA CYS A 35 14.86 1.00 9.81
C CYS A 35 14.32 0.18 8.63
N ILE A 36 13.13 -0.41 8.77
CA ILE A 36 12.55 -1.31 7.76
C ILE A 36 11.15 -0.83 7.39
N GLU A 37 10.91 -0.66 6.10
CA GLU A 37 9.58 -0.46 5.56
C GLU A 37 8.93 -1.83 5.36
N LEU A 38 7.82 -2.06 6.06
CA LEU A 38 6.98 -3.25 5.89
C LEU A 38 6.09 -3.04 4.67
N SER A 39 6.27 -3.88 3.66
CA SER A 39 5.60 -3.78 2.37
C SER A 39 5.04 -5.14 1.92
N GLY A 40 4.28 -5.17 0.83
CA GLY A 40 3.70 -6.39 0.27
C GLY A 40 4.72 -7.41 -0.22
N GLY A 41 4.23 -8.55 -0.73
CA GLY A 41 5.04 -9.61 -1.33
C GLY A 41 5.29 -10.81 -0.41
N SER A 42 4.65 -10.86 0.75
CA SER A 42 4.66 -12.01 1.66
C SER A 42 3.24 -12.55 1.89
N GLU A 43 3.15 -13.79 2.37
CA GLU A 43 1.89 -14.43 2.69
C GLU A 43 1.40 -14.08 4.10
N TYR A 44 0.07 -14.06 4.26
CA TYR A 44 -0.55 -13.89 5.56
C TYR A 44 -0.37 -15.15 6.43
N TYR A 45 -0.10 -14.92 7.72
CA TYR A 45 -0.19 -15.96 8.77
C TYR A 45 -0.63 -15.30 10.10
N PRO A 46 -1.27 -16.05 11.03
CA PRO A 46 -1.92 -15.45 12.20
C PRO A 46 -1.00 -14.66 13.15
N GLN A 47 0.27 -15.08 13.31
CA GLN A 47 1.22 -14.52 14.28
C GLN A 47 2.11 -13.39 13.73
N ILE A 48 1.73 -12.76 12.59
CA ILE A 48 2.57 -11.72 11.96
C ILE A 48 2.87 -10.57 12.93
N LEU A 49 1.87 -10.08 13.65
CA LEU A 49 2.03 -8.92 14.51
C LEU A 49 2.95 -9.23 15.70
N GLU A 50 2.72 -10.37 16.34
CA GLU A 50 3.53 -10.83 17.46
C GLU A 50 5.00 -11.05 17.06
N ASP A 51 5.23 -11.72 15.93
CA ASP A 51 6.57 -11.97 15.40
C ASP A 51 7.31 -10.64 15.07
N LEU A 52 6.60 -9.65 14.51
CA LEU A 52 7.20 -8.37 14.21
C LEU A 52 7.51 -7.54 15.45
N LEU A 53 6.66 -7.61 16.49
CA LEU A 53 6.92 -6.96 17.78
C LEU A 53 8.14 -7.60 18.48
N GLU A 54 8.25 -8.94 18.47
CA GLU A 54 9.41 -9.64 18.99
C GLU A 54 10.70 -9.24 18.26
N LEU A 55 10.68 -9.23 16.92
CA LEU A 55 11.84 -8.81 16.13
C LEU A 55 12.19 -7.34 16.36
N LYS A 56 11.18 -6.48 16.51
CA LYS A 56 11.37 -5.05 16.81
C LYS A 56 12.13 -4.85 18.10
N GLU A 57 11.72 -5.55 19.16
CA GLU A 57 12.39 -5.48 20.46
C GLU A 57 13.80 -6.07 20.39
N LYS A 58 13.93 -7.28 19.85
CA LYS A 58 15.19 -8.02 19.78
C LYS A 58 16.30 -7.27 19.04
N TYR A 59 15.97 -6.61 17.93
CA TYR A 59 16.93 -5.94 17.05
C TYR A 59 16.85 -4.41 17.14
N ASN A 60 16.04 -3.86 18.04
CA ASN A 60 15.78 -2.41 18.19
C ASN A 60 15.38 -1.77 16.87
N LEU A 61 14.38 -2.35 16.19
CA LEU A 61 13.93 -1.92 14.86
C LEU A 61 12.93 -0.76 14.92
N GLN A 62 12.95 0.05 13.88
CA GLN A 62 11.90 1.02 13.56
C GLN A 62 11.18 0.57 12.30
N PHE A 63 9.86 0.58 12.33
CA PHE A 63 9.02 0.22 11.18
C PHE A 63 8.30 1.41 10.58
N ALA A 64 8.17 1.41 9.26
CA ALA A 64 7.13 2.12 8.53
C ALA A 64 6.26 1.08 7.83
N CYS A 65 4.97 1.35 7.69
CA CYS A 65 4.07 0.48 6.96
C CYS A 65 3.69 1.13 5.63
N HIS A 66 3.63 0.32 4.59
CA HIS A 66 3.36 0.77 3.24
C HIS A 66 2.40 -0.17 2.52
N ASN A 67 1.43 0.43 1.85
CA ASN A 67 0.46 -0.14 0.91
C ASN A 67 -0.08 -1.53 1.29
N TYR A 68 0.47 -2.63 0.74
CA TYR A 68 0.00 -4.02 0.94
C TYR A 68 0.52 -4.69 2.23
N PHE A 69 0.87 -3.92 3.23
CA PHE A 69 1.13 -4.44 4.56
C PHE A 69 0.00 -4.01 5.52
N PRO A 70 -0.56 -4.95 6.32
CA PRO A 70 -0.27 -6.38 6.40
C PRO A 70 -0.70 -7.15 5.13
N PRO A 71 -0.13 -8.36 4.87
CA PRO A 71 -0.57 -9.19 3.75
C PRO A 71 -2.07 -9.49 3.82
N PRO A 72 -2.81 -9.42 2.69
CA PRO A 72 -4.24 -9.70 2.70
C PRO A 72 -4.58 -11.12 3.13
N LYS A 73 -5.52 -11.29 4.07
CA LYS A 73 -5.97 -12.62 4.56
C LYS A 73 -6.66 -13.48 3.49
N ASN A 74 -7.39 -12.83 2.59
CA ASN A 74 -8.31 -13.47 1.64
C ASN A 74 -7.78 -13.38 0.19
N GLY A 75 -6.50 -13.70 -0.01
CA GLY A 75 -5.86 -13.66 -1.31
C GLY A 75 -5.59 -12.25 -1.83
N ASP A 76 -4.77 -12.18 -2.87
CA ASP A 76 -4.33 -10.92 -3.47
C ASP A 76 -5.48 -10.16 -4.14
N PHE A 77 -5.43 -8.85 -4.06
CA PHE A 77 -6.32 -7.94 -4.76
C PHE A 77 -5.62 -6.61 -5.01
N VAL A 78 -6.20 -5.79 -5.87
CA VAL A 78 -5.69 -4.45 -6.11
C VAL A 78 -6.37 -3.47 -5.17
N ILE A 79 -5.61 -2.83 -4.29
CA ILE A 79 -6.10 -1.73 -3.45
C ILE A 79 -6.45 -0.56 -4.37
N ASN A 80 -7.71 -0.16 -4.38
CA ASN A 80 -8.20 0.91 -5.25
C ASN A 80 -9.36 1.69 -4.63
N LEU A 81 -9.07 2.77 -3.92
CA LEU A 81 -10.08 3.67 -3.36
C LEU A 81 -10.81 4.50 -4.43
N ALA A 82 -10.32 4.52 -5.67
CA ALA A 82 -10.99 5.13 -6.81
C ALA A 82 -11.96 4.17 -7.52
N SER A 83 -12.09 2.93 -7.03
CA SER A 83 -12.95 1.93 -7.67
C SER A 83 -14.42 2.35 -7.61
N LEU A 84 -15.10 2.23 -8.75
CA LEU A 84 -16.57 2.37 -8.83
C LEU A 84 -17.30 1.04 -8.56
N ASP A 85 -16.56 -0.05 -8.38
CA ASP A 85 -17.05 -1.31 -7.82
C ASP A 85 -17.04 -1.19 -6.29
N SER A 86 -18.23 -1.27 -5.68
CA SER A 86 -18.40 -1.10 -4.23
C SER A 86 -17.64 -2.18 -3.43
N ALA A 87 -17.61 -3.43 -3.92
CA ALA A 87 -16.92 -4.51 -3.22
C ALA A 87 -15.40 -4.29 -3.18
N VAL A 88 -14.82 -3.80 -4.29
CA VAL A 88 -13.39 -3.45 -4.35
C VAL A 88 -13.09 -2.24 -3.47
N PHE A 89 -13.95 -1.23 -3.49
CA PHE A 89 -13.79 -0.03 -2.65
C PHE A 89 -13.84 -0.38 -1.16
N GLU A 90 -14.87 -1.10 -0.73
CA GLU A 90 -15.06 -1.50 0.67
C GLU A 90 -13.92 -2.38 1.16
N ARG A 91 -13.51 -3.38 0.38
CA ARG A 91 -12.36 -4.24 0.69
C ARG A 91 -11.05 -3.43 0.80
N SER A 92 -10.87 -2.45 -0.10
CA SER A 92 -9.70 -1.57 -0.05
C SER A 92 -9.69 -0.71 1.22
N LEU A 93 -10.85 -0.14 1.57
CA LEU A 93 -11.00 0.69 2.76
C LEU A 93 -10.77 -0.11 4.04
N GLU A 94 -11.34 -1.32 4.15
CA GLU A 94 -11.14 -2.24 5.28
C GLU A 94 -9.66 -2.62 5.44
N HIS A 95 -9.01 -2.98 4.33
CA HIS A 95 -7.58 -3.31 4.35
C HIS A 95 -6.73 -2.13 4.84
N LEU A 96 -6.97 -0.93 4.33
CA LEU A 96 -6.22 0.27 4.72
C LEU A 96 -6.51 0.68 6.18
N HIS A 97 -7.71 0.44 6.70
CA HIS A 97 -8.00 0.59 8.14
C HIS A 97 -7.16 -0.38 8.98
N THR A 98 -7.12 -1.65 8.60
CA THR A 98 -6.27 -2.66 9.27
C THR A 98 -4.81 -2.26 9.23
N ALA A 99 -4.34 -1.75 8.09
CA ALA A 99 -2.97 -1.26 7.94
C ALA A 99 -2.64 -0.08 8.87
N LEU A 100 -3.59 0.84 9.08
CA LEU A 100 -3.44 1.93 10.05
C LEU A 100 -3.37 1.43 11.49
N GLU A 101 -4.22 0.49 11.87
CA GLU A 101 -4.20 -0.12 13.21
C GLU A 101 -2.86 -0.82 13.46
N TRP A 102 -2.35 -1.57 12.49
CA TRP A 102 -1.07 -2.24 12.61
C TRP A 102 0.10 -1.26 12.62
N SER A 103 0.03 -0.17 11.85
CA SER A 103 1.00 0.92 11.92
C SER A 103 1.10 1.49 13.33
N TYR A 104 -0.05 1.73 13.97
CA TYR A 104 -0.10 2.19 15.35
C TYR A 104 0.52 1.19 16.33
N LEU A 105 0.13 -0.09 16.24
CA LEU A 105 0.62 -1.15 17.13
C LEU A 105 2.13 -1.38 16.97
N LEU A 106 2.65 -1.25 15.75
CA LEU A 106 4.07 -1.36 15.45
C LEU A 106 4.87 -0.08 15.75
N GLY A 107 4.18 0.98 16.20
CA GLY A 107 4.80 2.27 16.55
C GLY A 107 5.30 3.04 15.34
N SER A 108 4.69 2.85 14.17
CA SER A 108 4.94 3.68 12.98
C SER A 108 4.13 4.97 13.07
N ALA A 109 4.80 6.12 12.95
CA ALA A 109 4.12 7.41 12.89
C ALA A 109 3.57 7.74 11.49
N HIS A 110 3.80 6.88 10.52
CA HIS A 110 3.51 7.13 9.10
C HIS A 110 2.95 5.89 8.44
N PHE A 111 2.02 6.10 7.49
CA PHE A 111 1.51 5.07 6.61
C PHE A 111 1.40 5.62 5.18
N GLY A 112 2.03 4.93 4.22
CA GLY A 112 1.99 5.27 2.81
C GLY A 112 1.11 4.30 2.02
N PHE A 113 0.31 4.81 1.09
CA PHE A 113 -0.44 3.98 0.16
C PHE A 113 -0.58 4.68 -1.21
N HIS A 114 -0.79 3.87 -2.25
CA HIS A 114 -0.93 4.40 -3.60
C HIS A 114 -2.32 4.96 -3.85
N ALA A 115 -2.38 6.05 -4.60
CA ALA A 115 -3.62 6.53 -5.21
C ALA A 115 -4.19 5.44 -6.15
N GLY A 116 -5.50 5.47 -6.36
CA GLY A 116 -6.19 4.43 -7.11
C GLY A 116 -5.93 4.42 -8.62
N PHE A 117 -6.59 3.50 -9.29
CA PHE A 117 -6.61 3.38 -10.75
C PHE A 117 -8.01 3.69 -11.29
N PHE A 118 -8.08 4.24 -12.50
CA PHE A 118 -9.34 4.43 -13.22
C PHE A 118 -9.80 3.17 -13.98
N LEU A 119 -9.33 2.00 -13.52
CA LEU A 119 -9.57 0.69 -14.12
C LEU A 119 -9.87 -0.36 -13.05
N PRO A 120 -10.74 -1.35 -13.33
CA PRO A 120 -10.97 -2.51 -12.47
C PRO A 120 -9.85 -3.55 -12.66
N LEU A 121 -8.67 -3.29 -12.12
CA LEU A 121 -7.50 -4.15 -12.29
C LEU A 121 -7.57 -5.37 -11.36
N HIS A 122 -7.07 -6.51 -11.86
CA HIS A 122 -6.80 -7.70 -11.06
C HIS A 122 -5.32 -7.76 -10.64
N SER A 123 -5.02 -8.47 -9.55
CA SER A 123 -3.67 -8.54 -8.99
C SER A 123 -2.62 -9.08 -9.98
N ASN A 124 -3.00 -10.04 -10.82
CA ASN A 124 -2.14 -10.60 -11.86
C ASN A 124 -1.89 -9.67 -13.07
N GLU A 125 -2.54 -8.53 -13.10
CA GLU A 125 -2.37 -7.51 -14.14
C GLU A 125 -1.40 -6.42 -13.70
N LEU A 126 -1.15 -6.26 -12.41
CA LEU A 126 -0.20 -5.28 -11.89
C LEU A 126 1.23 -5.64 -12.34
N GLY A 127 1.87 -4.68 -13.04
CA GLY A 127 3.22 -4.89 -13.57
C GLY A 127 3.32 -5.84 -14.76
N ALA A 128 2.20 -6.33 -15.30
CA ALA A 128 2.21 -7.21 -16.46
C ALA A 128 2.79 -6.50 -17.69
N LEU A 129 3.64 -7.21 -18.44
CA LEU A 129 4.21 -6.73 -19.71
C LEU A 129 3.16 -6.65 -20.82
N GLU A 130 2.14 -7.50 -20.74
CA GLU A 130 0.99 -7.52 -21.65
C GLU A 130 -0.31 -7.69 -20.87
N LEU A 131 -1.31 -6.92 -21.25
CA LEU A 131 -2.66 -7.04 -20.69
C LEU A 131 -3.50 -7.97 -21.56
N ARG A 132 -3.99 -9.06 -21.00
CA ARG A 132 -4.86 -10.01 -21.71
C ARG A 132 -6.22 -9.40 -22.00
N ASN A 133 -6.82 -8.75 -21.00
CA ASN A 133 -8.16 -8.15 -21.10
C ASN A 133 -8.10 -6.63 -21.29
N LYS A 134 -9.14 -6.08 -21.91
CA LYS A 134 -9.36 -4.62 -21.98
C LYS A 134 -10.55 -4.28 -21.09
N HIS A 135 -10.27 -3.60 -20.00
CA HIS A 135 -11.29 -3.13 -19.06
C HIS A 135 -11.91 -1.83 -19.55
N ARG A 136 -13.12 -1.56 -19.09
CA ARG A 136 -13.76 -0.26 -19.29
C ARG A 136 -13.15 0.74 -18.31
N ILE A 137 -12.66 1.87 -18.82
CA ILE A 137 -12.18 2.98 -18.00
C ILE A 137 -13.35 3.55 -17.20
N TYR A 138 -13.17 3.77 -15.91
CA TYR A 138 -14.15 4.43 -15.05
C TYR A 138 -14.41 5.87 -15.50
N ASN A 139 -15.56 6.40 -15.14
CA ASN A 139 -15.78 7.84 -15.17
C ASN A 139 -14.84 8.48 -14.15
N LYS A 140 -13.87 9.27 -14.61
CA LYS A 140 -12.78 9.81 -13.78
C LYS A 140 -13.30 10.70 -12.66
N HIS A 141 -14.26 11.58 -12.96
CA HIS A 141 -14.85 12.46 -11.94
C HIS A 141 -15.45 11.65 -10.78
N LYS A 142 -16.27 10.65 -11.07
CA LYS A 142 -16.86 9.77 -10.07
C LYS A 142 -15.79 8.95 -9.30
N ALA A 143 -14.74 8.53 -9.99
CA ALA A 143 -13.65 7.78 -9.36
C ALA A 143 -12.83 8.67 -8.41
N ILE A 144 -12.60 9.93 -8.77
CA ILE A 144 -11.95 10.92 -7.89
C ILE A 144 -12.83 11.22 -6.68
N GLU A 145 -14.12 11.46 -6.86
CA GLU A 145 -15.07 11.64 -5.75
C GLU A 145 -15.07 10.44 -4.79
N GLN A 146 -15.04 9.22 -5.33
CA GLN A 146 -14.99 7.99 -4.53
C GLN A 146 -13.68 7.88 -3.75
N PHE A 147 -12.54 8.21 -4.37
CA PHE A 147 -11.26 8.26 -3.70
C PHE A 147 -11.25 9.28 -2.56
N ILE A 148 -11.70 10.51 -2.79
CA ILE A 148 -11.77 11.57 -1.79
C ILE A 148 -12.61 11.12 -0.58
N LYS A 149 -13.76 10.49 -0.84
CA LYS A 149 -14.61 9.92 0.21
C LYS A 149 -13.86 8.88 1.07
N GLY A 150 -13.18 7.93 0.43
CA GLY A 150 -12.39 6.92 1.12
C GLY A 150 -11.22 7.52 1.91
N TYR A 151 -10.49 8.46 1.28
CA TYR A 151 -9.39 9.18 1.92
C TYR A 151 -9.85 9.95 3.18
N GLN A 152 -10.97 10.65 3.12
CA GLN A 152 -11.51 11.39 4.28
C GLN A 152 -11.84 10.46 5.46
N VAL A 153 -12.35 9.27 5.18
CA VAL A 153 -12.62 8.25 6.23
C VAL A 153 -11.31 7.78 6.85
N LEU A 154 -10.32 7.43 6.03
CA LEU A 154 -8.99 7.01 6.50
C LEU A 154 -8.26 8.12 7.24
N HIS A 155 -8.33 9.36 6.76
CA HIS A 155 -7.69 10.50 7.40
C HIS A 155 -8.22 10.74 8.83
N LYS A 156 -9.53 10.62 9.05
CA LYS A 156 -10.12 10.70 10.39
C LYS A 156 -9.55 9.62 11.33
N SER A 157 -9.42 8.39 10.83
CA SER A 157 -8.85 7.28 11.59
C SER A 157 -7.37 7.48 11.89
N ALA A 158 -6.60 7.88 10.89
CA ALA A 158 -5.18 8.16 11.02
C ALA A 158 -4.91 9.28 12.04
N LYS A 159 -5.69 10.38 11.98
CA LYS A 159 -5.59 11.49 12.95
C LYS A 159 -5.85 11.01 14.38
N ARG A 160 -6.84 10.14 14.60
CA ARG A 160 -7.15 9.59 15.92
C ARG A 160 -6.02 8.70 16.45
N LEU A 161 -5.30 8.01 15.57
CA LEU A 161 -4.16 7.14 15.90
C LEU A 161 -2.82 7.91 15.95
N GLY A 162 -2.80 9.20 15.62
CA GLY A 162 -1.56 9.99 15.53
C GLY A 162 -0.67 9.62 14.36
N ILE A 163 -1.24 9.06 13.27
CA ILE A 163 -0.51 8.62 12.08
C ILE A 163 -0.64 9.65 10.97
N THR A 164 0.47 9.99 10.34
CA THR A 164 0.49 10.80 9.12
C THR A 164 0.27 9.91 7.90
N LEU A 165 -0.75 10.24 7.09
CA LEU A 165 -1.01 9.55 5.83
C LEU A 165 -0.19 10.17 4.70
N TYR A 166 0.38 9.31 3.85
CA TYR A 166 1.01 9.69 2.60
C TYR A 166 0.30 8.98 1.45
N VAL A 167 -0.03 9.74 0.43
CA VAL A 167 -0.60 9.20 -0.80
C VAL A 167 0.46 9.30 -1.89
N GLU A 168 0.79 8.18 -2.50
CA GLU A 168 1.73 8.09 -3.59
C GLU A 168 0.99 7.97 -4.93
N ASN A 169 1.43 8.72 -5.92
CA ASN A 169 0.90 8.60 -7.27
C ASN A 169 1.24 7.22 -7.85
N ASN A 170 0.26 6.60 -8.47
CA ASN A 170 0.46 5.35 -9.18
C ASN A 170 1.24 5.54 -10.48
N VAL A 171 1.92 4.47 -10.90
CA VAL A 171 2.65 4.42 -12.17
C VAL A 171 1.85 3.63 -13.19
N VAL A 172 1.75 4.17 -14.40
CA VAL A 172 1.16 3.49 -15.55
C VAL A 172 2.28 2.83 -16.35
N SER A 173 2.21 1.50 -16.52
CA SER A 173 3.19 0.80 -17.34
C SER A 173 3.00 1.11 -18.84
N SER A 174 4.07 0.96 -19.62
CA SER A 174 4.00 1.14 -21.07
C SER A 174 3.03 0.16 -21.75
N ALA A 175 2.81 -1.02 -21.16
CA ALA A 175 1.82 -1.98 -21.65
C ALA A 175 0.39 -1.46 -21.55
N TYR A 176 0.06 -0.83 -20.40
CA TYR A 176 -1.22 -0.16 -20.21
C TYR A 176 -1.40 1.02 -21.17
N ALA A 177 -0.40 1.91 -21.22
CA ALA A 177 -0.46 3.07 -22.08
C ALA A 177 -0.67 2.67 -23.56
N ARG A 178 0.04 1.65 -24.05
CA ARG A 178 -0.16 1.13 -25.42
C ARG A 178 -1.56 0.56 -25.63
N LYS A 179 -2.06 -0.26 -24.68
CA LYS A 179 -3.37 -0.93 -24.84
C LYS A 179 -4.53 0.04 -24.85
N TYR A 180 -4.46 1.10 -24.06
CA TYR A 180 -5.55 2.08 -23.92
C TYR A 180 -5.32 3.36 -24.74
N GLY A 181 -4.15 3.54 -25.34
CA GLY A 181 -3.78 4.73 -26.09
C GLY A 181 -3.62 5.98 -25.23
N THR A 182 -3.42 5.83 -23.93
CA THR A 182 -3.28 6.92 -22.97
C THR A 182 -2.48 6.52 -21.76
N TRP A 183 -1.78 7.47 -21.16
CA TRP A 183 -1.10 7.33 -19.86
C TRP A 183 -2.01 7.70 -18.67
N ASP A 184 -3.15 8.30 -18.92
CA ASP A 184 -4.06 8.84 -17.91
C ASP A 184 -5.02 7.74 -17.39
N LEU A 185 -4.46 6.69 -16.82
CA LEU A 185 -5.17 5.52 -16.29
C LEU A 185 -5.00 5.35 -14.79
N ALA A 186 -3.99 5.98 -14.21
CA ALA A 186 -3.76 6.05 -12.78
C ALA A 186 -4.19 7.42 -12.25
N MET A 187 -4.62 7.44 -11.01
CA MET A 187 -4.92 8.70 -10.34
C MET A 187 -3.58 9.40 -10.01
N LEU A 188 -3.43 10.59 -10.57
CA LEU A 188 -2.41 11.55 -10.19
C LEU A 188 -3.12 12.62 -9.36
N LEU A 189 -2.75 12.72 -8.10
CA LEU A 189 -3.30 13.72 -7.20
C LEU A 189 -2.42 14.95 -7.22
N CYS A 190 -3.00 16.11 -7.48
CA CYS A 190 -2.42 17.40 -7.11
C CYS A 190 -2.82 17.72 -5.67
N LEU A 191 -1.98 18.47 -4.95
CA LEU A 191 -2.30 18.89 -3.57
C LEU A 191 -3.64 19.64 -3.48
N GLU A 192 -4.00 20.33 -4.55
CA GLU A 192 -5.25 21.09 -4.69
C GLU A 192 -6.51 20.19 -4.74
N ASP A 193 -6.36 18.90 -5.07
CA ASP A 193 -7.50 17.95 -5.14
C ASP A 193 -7.88 17.39 -3.76
N LEU A 194 -7.04 17.60 -2.73
CA LEU A 194 -7.21 17.00 -1.40
C LEU A 194 -7.78 17.97 -0.33
N PHE A 195 -7.90 19.28 -0.66
CA PHE A 195 -8.33 20.32 0.29
C PHE A 195 -9.47 21.18 -0.24
#